data_42743b95d51ae9ebc7dfa6d6bdc68baa
#
_entry.id   42743b95d51ae9ebc7dfa6d6bdc68baa
#
_cell.length_a   1.000
_cell.length_b   1.000
_cell.length_c   1.000
_cell.angle_alpha   90.00
_cell.angle_beta   90.00
_cell.angle_gamma   90.00
#
_symmetry.space_group_name_H-M   'P 1'
#
loop_
_entity.id
_entity.type
_entity.pdbx_description
1 polymer ?
#
loop_
_entity_poly.entity_id
_entity_poly.type
_entity_poly.pdbx_seq_one_letter_code
_entity_poly.pdbx_strand_id
1 'polypeptide(L)'
;EHFWNGWAAGRNNLILIVCGSATSWINDTLINNHGGLFDRVTRTIHLSPFELKSTGELLKANGIQTNEYDLLQSQMVFGGVPFYISNLRKDFSMAQNIDRMFFDSDAKLKNEFSRLFASSFKNAEMCEKIVRILFKRKYGYTREELAKTLGTMPGGSLSKLLDGLESSGFILAYKNLRDKRKVYYKLIDSFCLFWLSFIDGKKTNDRHYWQNSQNSPALDSWRGLAFENLCFSHSDCIRQALGIGGVNTEVSTWLYDGDDEHKGAQIDMVLTRADNIINLCEMKFSKNEFSVNKEYDKRIRERTETFREVEKTRKVIHNTLITT
;
A
#
# COMPACT_ATOMS: atom_id res chain seq x y z
N GLU A 1 13.72 -12.66 28.23
CA GLU A 1 14.91 -12.11 28.88
C GLU A 1 15.54 -13.13 29.86
N HIS A 2 14.80 -13.64 30.84
CA HIS A 2 15.25 -14.60 31.82
C HIS A 2 15.82 -15.89 31.18
N PHE A 3 15.13 -16.45 30.21
CA PHE A 3 15.59 -17.63 29.48
C PHE A 3 16.94 -17.40 28.80
N TRP A 4 17.10 -16.26 28.10
CA TRP A 4 18.33 -15.95 27.39
C TRP A 4 19.50 -15.71 28.36
N ASN A 5 19.31 -14.80 29.31
CA ASN A 5 20.39 -14.40 30.22
C ASN A 5 20.76 -15.48 31.25
N GLY A 6 19.78 -16.29 31.68
CA GLY A 6 20.02 -17.29 32.71
C GLY A 6 20.53 -18.63 32.16
N TRP A 7 20.19 -18.98 30.92
CA TRP A 7 20.53 -20.32 30.43
C TRP A 7 21.06 -20.36 28.98
N ALA A 8 20.53 -19.57 28.08
CA ALA A 8 20.78 -19.71 26.63
C ALA A 8 22.10 -19.02 26.18
N ALA A 9 22.45 -17.89 26.76
CA ALA A 9 23.58 -17.05 26.33
C ALA A 9 24.93 -17.73 26.39
N GLY A 10 25.10 -18.74 27.26
CA GLY A 10 26.36 -19.52 27.41
C GLY A 10 26.48 -20.71 26.43
N ARG A 11 25.52 -20.90 25.52
CA ARG A 11 25.46 -22.06 24.62
C ARG A 11 25.81 -21.68 23.18
N ASN A 12 26.80 -22.37 22.60
CA ASN A 12 27.25 -22.11 21.23
C ASN A 12 26.42 -22.83 20.15
N ASN A 13 25.51 -23.73 20.56
CA ASN A 13 24.70 -24.56 19.67
C ASN A 13 23.23 -24.19 19.69
N LEU A 14 22.88 -22.97 20.12
CA LEU A 14 21.51 -22.48 20.24
C LEU A 14 21.29 -21.25 19.36
N ILE A 15 20.25 -21.31 18.55
CA ILE A 15 19.73 -20.16 17.82
C ILE A 15 18.33 -19.87 18.38
N LEU A 16 18.12 -18.68 18.91
CA LEU A 16 16.81 -18.22 19.36
C LEU A 16 16.19 -17.31 18.29
N ILE A 17 15.05 -17.72 17.74
CA ILE A 17 14.27 -16.92 16.80
C ILE A 17 13.00 -16.45 17.52
N VAL A 18 12.82 -15.13 17.59
CA VAL A 18 11.62 -14.50 18.14
C VAL A 18 10.87 -13.84 16.99
N CYS A 19 9.61 -14.18 16.82
CA CYS A 19 8.75 -13.58 15.80
C CYS A 19 7.46 -13.04 16.41
N GLY A 20 6.89 -12.04 15.76
CA GLY A 20 5.62 -11.44 16.17
C GLY A 20 5.07 -10.51 15.10
N SER A 21 3.76 -10.32 15.08
CA SER A 21 3.05 -9.40 14.18
C SER A 21 3.08 -7.95 14.66
N ALA A 22 3.28 -7.71 15.97
CA ALA A 22 3.32 -6.39 16.55
C ALA A 22 4.72 -5.77 16.41
N THR A 23 4.99 -5.19 15.24
CA THR A 23 6.29 -4.56 14.92
C THR A 23 6.69 -3.50 15.95
N SER A 24 5.74 -2.67 16.41
CA SER A 24 5.99 -1.68 17.45
C SER A 24 6.42 -2.32 18.78
N TRP A 25 5.79 -3.43 19.19
CA TRP A 25 6.19 -4.13 20.42
C TRP A 25 7.59 -4.75 20.32
N ILE A 26 7.90 -5.35 19.18
CA ILE A 26 9.25 -5.93 18.94
C ILE A 26 10.30 -4.82 19.00
N ASN A 27 10.07 -3.72 18.30
CA ASN A 27 10.98 -2.58 18.29
C ASN A 27 11.15 -1.99 19.69
N ASP A 28 10.06 -1.71 20.40
CA ASP A 28 10.09 -1.08 21.73
C ASP A 28 10.65 -2.01 22.80
N THR A 29 10.38 -3.32 22.73
CA THR A 29 10.70 -4.26 23.80
C THR A 29 12.01 -5.01 23.58
N LEU A 30 12.35 -5.33 22.34
CA LEU A 30 13.52 -6.14 22.01
C LEU A 30 14.67 -5.33 21.41
N ILE A 31 14.39 -4.36 20.54
CA ILE A 31 15.43 -3.64 19.78
C ILE A 31 15.84 -2.36 20.52
N ASN A 32 14.86 -1.51 20.89
CA ASN A 32 15.11 -0.19 21.46
C ASN A 32 15.14 -0.17 23.00
N ASN A 33 14.82 -1.28 23.66
CA ASN A 33 14.80 -1.33 25.12
C ASN A 33 16.23 -1.56 25.65
N HIS A 34 16.72 -0.63 26.45
CA HIS A 34 18.01 -0.72 27.14
C HIS A 34 18.03 -1.76 28.30
N GLY A 35 17.10 -2.73 28.29
CA GLY A 35 17.03 -3.85 29.24
C GLY A 35 18.04 -4.97 28.93
N GLY A 36 17.86 -6.13 29.60
CA GLY A 36 18.79 -7.25 29.51
C GLY A 36 18.92 -7.97 28.17
N LEU A 37 18.13 -7.55 27.12
CA LEU A 37 18.28 -8.02 25.74
C LEU A 37 18.91 -6.95 24.84
N PHE A 38 19.30 -5.80 25.38
CA PHE A 38 19.94 -4.73 24.61
C PHE A 38 21.25 -5.26 23.98
N ASP A 39 21.44 -4.92 22.70
CA ASP A 39 22.61 -5.32 21.88
C ASP A 39 22.83 -6.84 21.74
N ARG A 40 21.78 -7.64 22.00
CA ARG A 40 21.81 -9.11 21.84
C ARG A 40 21.08 -9.64 20.62
N VAL A 41 20.38 -8.76 19.90
CA VAL A 41 19.73 -9.08 18.62
C VAL A 41 20.81 -9.06 17.54
N THR A 42 21.20 -10.23 17.06
CA THR A 42 22.25 -10.37 16.05
C THR A 42 21.72 -10.15 14.62
N ARG A 43 20.43 -10.37 14.39
CA ARG A 43 19.80 -10.17 13.09
C ARG A 43 18.31 -9.88 13.23
N THR A 44 17.85 -8.86 12.53
CA THR A 44 16.42 -8.55 12.35
C THR A 44 16.01 -8.89 10.92
N ILE A 45 14.91 -9.63 10.79
CA ILE A 45 14.32 -9.97 9.48
C ILE A 45 12.91 -9.38 9.47
N HIS A 46 12.67 -8.46 8.56
CA HIS A 46 11.34 -7.91 8.30
C HIS A 46 10.68 -8.70 7.17
N LEU A 47 9.55 -9.35 7.47
CA LEU A 47 8.77 -10.08 6.48
C LEU A 47 7.67 -9.18 5.94
N SER A 48 7.83 -8.73 4.73
CA SER A 48 6.81 -7.98 3.98
C SER A 48 5.79 -8.94 3.34
N PRO A 49 4.57 -8.47 3.04
CA PRO A 49 3.67 -9.20 2.16
C PRO A 49 4.35 -9.57 0.84
N PHE A 50 3.87 -10.63 0.20
CA PHE A 50 4.42 -11.07 -1.08
C PHE A 50 4.14 -10.05 -2.18
N GLU A 51 5.17 -9.81 -3.00
CA GLU A 51 5.03 -9.09 -4.26
C GLU A 51 4.28 -9.94 -5.30
N LEU A 52 3.88 -9.34 -6.40
CA LEU A 52 3.14 -10.01 -7.50
C LEU A 52 3.76 -11.35 -7.91
N LYS A 53 5.08 -11.39 -8.11
CA LYS A 53 5.77 -12.62 -8.52
C LYS A 53 5.59 -13.74 -7.49
N SER A 54 5.91 -13.46 -6.23
CA SER A 54 5.81 -14.44 -5.13
C SER A 54 4.36 -14.83 -4.85
N THR A 55 3.41 -13.90 -5.02
CA THR A 55 1.97 -14.20 -4.96
C THR A 55 1.57 -15.19 -6.05
N GLY A 56 2.03 -14.99 -7.30
CA GLY A 56 1.78 -15.92 -8.39
C GLY A 56 2.40 -17.30 -8.16
N GLU A 57 3.61 -17.36 -7.62
CA GLU A 57 4.27 -18.62 -7.25
C GLU A 57 3.47 -19.36 -6.15
N LEU A 58 2.96 -18.66 -5.14
CA LEU A 58 2.14 -19.26 -4.08
C LEU A 58 0.79 -19.76 -4.62
N LEU A 59 0.11 -18.99 -5.47
CA LEU A 59 -1.14 -19.41 -6.12
C LEU A 59 -0.91 -20.68 -6.92
N LYS A 60 0.14 -20.73 -7.73
CA LYS A 60 0.53 -21.91 -8.51
C LYS A 60 0.85 -23.11 -7.61
N ALA A 61 1.60 -22.91 -6.52
CA ALA A 61 1.92 -23.96 -5.56
C ALA A 61 0.66 -24.54 -4.90
N ASN A 62 -0.37 -23.71 -4.68
CA ASN A 62 -1.69 -24.12 -4.17
C ASN A 62 -2.59 -24.74 -5.26
N GLY A 63 -2.10 -24.90 -6.50
CA GLY A 63 -2.84 -25.46 -7.62
C GLY A 63 -3.88 -24.51 -8.23
N ILE A 64 -3.83 -23.22 -7.91
CA ILE A 64 -4.73 -22.20 -8.44
C ILE A 64 -4.16 -21.69 -9.75
N GLN A 65 -4.89 -21.91 -10.85
CA GLN A 65 -4.53 -21.37 -12.16
C GLN A 65 -5.08 -19.94 -12.27
N THR A 66 -4.21 -19.00 -12.60
CA THR A 66 -4.53 -17.59 -12.77
C THR A 66 -3.90 -17.06 -14.05
N ASN A 67 -4.60 -16.14 -14.71
CA ASN A 67 -4.00 -15.25 -15.68
C ASN A 67 -3.42 -14.00 -14.97
N GLU A 68 -2.82 -13.10 -15.70
CA GLU A 68 -2.22 -11.87 -15.16
C GLU A 68 -3.26 -10.96 -14.49
N TYR A 69 -4.47 -10.89 -15.07
CA TYR A 69 -5.57 -10.12 -14.51
C TYR A 69 -6.03 -10.68 -13.16
N ASP A 70 -6.21 -11.98 -13.03
CA ASP A 70 -6.61 -12.63 -11.77
C ASP A 70 -5.52 -12.51 -10.70
N LEU A 71 -4.24 -12.63 -11.10
CA LEU A 71 -3.10 -12.39 -10.21
C LEU A 71 -3.13 -10.96 -9.66
N LEU A 72 -3.32 -9.98 -10.55
CA LEU A 72 -3.38 -8.57 -10.17
C LEU A 72 -4.59 -8.31 -9.26
N GLN A 73 -5.76 -8.87 -9.58
CA GLN A 73 -6.96 -8.78 -8.75
C GLN A 73 -6.73 -9.39 -7.37
N SER A 74 -6.08 -10.56 -7.29
CA SER A 74 -5.69 -11.18 -6.03
C SER A 74 -4.82 -10.24 -5.18
N GLN A 75 -3.81 -9.61 -5.78
CA GLN A 75 -2.92 -8.68 -5.10
C GLN A 75 -3.65 -7.42 -4.61
N MET A 76 -4.54 -6.86 -5.43
CA MET A 76 -5.32 -5.68 -5.06
C MET A 76 -6.35 -5.95 -3.95
N VAL A 77 -6.81 -7.20 -3.79
CA VAL A 77 -7.79 -7.59 -2.77
C VAL A 77 -7.12 -8.08 -1.50
N PHE A 78 -6.14 -8.97 -1.61
CA PHE A 78 -5.53 -9.69 -0.48
C PHE A 78 -4.16 -9.16 -0.06
N GLY A 79 -3.56 -8.25 -0.84
CA GLY A 79 -2.32 -7.57 -0.50
C GLY A 79 -1.08 -8.46 -0.42
N GLY A 80 -1.09 -9.62 -1.06
CA GLY A 80 0.05 -10.55 -1.01
C GLY A 80 0.25 -11.23 0.35
N VAL A 81 -0.75 -11.22 1.23
CA VAL A 81 -0.68 -11.88 2.55
C VAL A 81 -0.83 -13.39 2.37
N PRO A 82 0.21 -14.21 2.69
CA PRO A 82 0.17 -15.65 2.43
C PRO A 82 -1.00 -16.36 3.08
N PHE A 83 -1.40 -15.93 4.29
CA PHE A 83 -2.55 -16.49 4.99
C PHE A 83 -3.86 -16.35 4.20
N TYR A 84 -4.11 -15.21 3.57
CA TYR A 84 -5.33 -15.02 2.78
C TYR A 84 -5.29 -15.86 1.50
N ILE A 85 -4.16 -15.84 0.81
CA ILE A 85 -3.93 -16.56 -0.45
C ILE A 85 -4.03 -18.07 -0.26
N SER A 86 -3.49 -18.60 0.84
CA SER A 86 -3.55 -20.05 1.15
C SER A 86 -4.95 -20.56 1.48
N ASN A 87 -5.92 -19.66 1.71
CA ASN A 87 -7.32 -20.01 1.92
C ASN A 87 -8.15 -20.00 0.62
N LEU A 88 -7.58 -19.66 -0.51
CA LEU A 88 -8.26 -19.70 -1.80
C LEU A 88 -8.41 -21.16 -2.27
N ARG A 89 -9.47 -21.46 -2.99
CA ARG A 89 -9.78 -22.79 -3.51
C ARG A 89 -9.43 -22.87 -4.99
N LYS A 90 -8.76 -23.96 -5.37
CA LYS A 90 -8.32 -24.21 -6.74
C LYS A 90 -9.44 -24.50 -7.75
N ASP A 91 -10.57 -24.97 -7.26
CA ASP A 91 -11.77 -25.31 -8.03
C ASP A 91 -12.71 -24.11 -8.24
N PHE A 92 -12.31 -22.93 -7.78
CA PHE A 92 -13.06 -21.69 -7.89
C PHE A 92 -12.29 -20.66 -8.73
N SER A 93 -13.03 -19.86 -9.51
CA SER A 93 -12.44 -18.65 -10.13
C SER A 93 -11.99 -17.64 -9.06
N MET A 94 -11.16 -16.67 -9.43
CA MET A 94 -10.74 -15.61 -8.49
C MET A 94 -11.95 -14.84 -7.95
N ALA A 95 -12.92 -14.52 -8.80
CA ALA A 95 -14.15 -13.84 -8.37
C ALA A 95 -14.98 -14.65 -7.38
N GLN A 96 -15.12 -15.96 -7.60
CA GLN A 96 -15.79 -16.87 -6.65
C GLN A 96 -15.04 -16.99 -5.32
N ASN A 97 -13.72 -17.00 -5.37
CA ASN A 97 -12.90 -16.99 -4.17
C ASN A 97 -13.08 -15.70 -3.36
N ILE A 98 -13.16 -14.55 -4.00
CA ILE A 98 -13.41 -13.26 -3.34
C ILE A 98 -14.80 -13.28 -2.68
N ASP A 99 -15.83 -13.73 -3.39
CA ASP A 99 -17.17 -13.86 -2.80
C ASP A 99 -17.17 -14.75 -1.57
N ARG A 100 -16.55 -15.92 -1.65
CA ARG A 100 -16.46 -16.86 -0.53
C ARG A 100 -15.70 -16.26 0.67
N MET A 101 -14.67 -15.48 0.43
CA MET A 101 -13.85 -14.94 1.52
C MET A 101 -14.49 -13.72 2.22
N PHE A 102 -15.40 -12.98 1.54
CA PHE A 102 -15.93 -11.71 2.06
C PHE A 102 -17.46 -11.62 2.12
N PHE A 103 -18.20 -12.28 1.22
CA PHE A 103 -19.64 -12.07 1.04
C PHE A 103 -20.52 -13.26 1.45
N ASP A 104 -19.96 -14.45 1.59
CA ASP A 104 -20.70 -15.60 2.15
C ASP A 104 -21.17 -15.35 3.60
N SER A 105 -22.15 -16.12 4.03
CA SER A 105 -22.70 -16.03 5.40
C SER A 105 -21.65 -16.26 6.49
N ASP A 106 -20.73 -17.15 6.24
CA ASP A 106 -19.61 -17.57 7.10
C ASP A 106 -18.24 -17.10 6.57
N ALA A 107 -18.24 -16.04 5.79
CA ALA A 107 -17.04 -15.50 5.14
C ALA A 107 -15.92 -15.21 6.14
N LYS A 108 -14.75 -15.80 5.88
CA LYS A 108 -13.61 -15.85 6.79
C LYS A 108 -13.05 -14.47 7.11
N LEU A 109 -13.08 -13.55 6.14
CA LEU A 109 -12.48 -12.21 6.23
C LEU A 109 -13.49 -11.11 6.56
N LYS A 110 -14.75 -11.47 6.79
CA LYS A 110 -15.79 -10.47 7.09
C LYS A 110 -15.49 -9.62 8.32
N ASN A 111 -14.93 -10.23 9.36
CA ASN A 111 -14.60 -9.57 10.63
C ASN A 111 -13.08 -9.42 10.83
N GLU A 112 -12.28 -9.60 9.78
CA GLU A 112 -10.82 -9.62 9.89
C GLU A 112 -10.25 -8.23 10.16
N PHE A 113 -10.89 -7.16 9.68
CA PHE A 113 -10.39 -5.81 9.80
C PHE A 113 -10.04 -5.43 11.26
N SER A 114 -10.99 -5.53 12.18
CA SER A 114 -10.75 -5.20 13.59
C SER A 114 -9.78 -6.18 14.27
N ARG A 115 -9.78 -7.45 13.87
CA ARG A 115 -8.83 -8.44 14.39
C ARG A 115 -7.39 -8.12 14.01
N LEU A 116 -7.20 -7.64 12.79
CA LEU A 116 -5.89 -7.25 12.26
C LEU A 116 -5.25 -6.14 13.12
N PHE A 117 -6.01 -5.11 13.48
CA PHE A 117 -5.53 -4.05 14.36
C PHE A 117 -5.36 -4.52 15.81
N ALA A 118 -6.31 -5.29 16.34
CA ALA A 118 -6.24 -5.80 17.71
C ALA A 118 -5.00 -6.70 17.93
N SER A 119 -4.58 -7.46 16.93
CA SER A 119 -3.40 -8.31 17.01
C SER A 119 -2.08 -7.56 16.83
N SER A 120 -2.10 -6.39 16.17
CA SER A 120 -0.88 -5.68 15.74
C SER A 120 -0.55 -4.45 16.59
N PHE A 121 -1.54 -3.83 17.25
CA PHE A 121 -1.36 -2.55 17.92
C PHE A 121 -1.94 -2.52 19.34
N LYS A 122 -1.21 -1.93 20.28
CA LYS A 122 -1.71 -1.67 21.64
C LYS A 122 -2.92 -0.72 21.64
N ASN A 123 -2.92 0.28 20.75
CA ASN A 123 -4.00 1.23 20.57
C ASN A 123 -4.74 0.96 19.25
N ALA A 124 -5.32 -0.23 19.14
CA ALA A 124 -6.01 -0.70 17.95
C ALA A 124 -7.12 0.23 17.49
N GLU A 125 -7.95 0.72 18.42
CA GLU A 125 -9.07 1.61 18.12
C GLU A 125 -8.62 2.93 17.44
N MET A 126 -7.52 3.53 17.92
CA MET A 126 -6.99 4.75 17.33
C MET A 126 -6.38 4.48 15.97
N CYS A 127 -5.68 3.35 15.78
CA CYS A 127 -5.15 2.92 14.49
C CYS A 127 -6.27 2.71 13.47
N GLU A 128 -7.36 2.03 13.84
CA GLU A 128 -8.55 1.89 12.99
C GLU A 128 -9.15 3.27 12.61
N LYS A 129 -9.29 4.18 13.55
CA LYS A 129 -9.79 5.53 13.29
C LYS A 129 -8.91 6.28 12.29
N ILE A 130 -7.59 6.20 12.43
CA ILE A 130 -6.64 6.81 11.50
C ILE A 130 -6.83 6.22 10.10
N VAL A 131 -6.86 4.91 9.96
CA VAL A 131 -7.01 4.21 8.67
C VAL A 131 -8.35 4.58 8.01
N ARG A 132 -9.44 4.66 8.78
CA ARG A 132 -10.76 5.10 8.29
C ARG A 132 -10.77 6.56 7.82
N ILE A 133 -10.01 7.43 8.47
CA ILE A 133 -9.86 8.83 8.02
C ILE A 133 -9.05 8.86 6.72
N LEU A 134 -7.93 8.14 6.65
CA LEU A 134 -7.08 8.08 5.46
C LEU A 134 -7.81 7.51 4.24
N PHE A 135 -8.70 6.56 4.43
CA PHE A 135 -9.55 6.02 3.37
C PHE A 135 -10.42 7.08 2.68
N LYS A 136 -10.82 8.15 3.38
CA LYS A 136 -11.71 9.19 2.83
C LYS A 136 -11.05 10.10 1.81
N ARG A 137 -9.72 10.11 1.72
CA ARG A 137 -8.97 11.05 0.87
C ARG A 137 -7.83 10.34 0.15
N LYS A 138 -7.96 10.17 -1.15
CA LYS A 138 -7.00 9.47 -2.03
C LYS A 138 -5.54 9.94 -1.83
N TYR A 139 -5.37 11.26 -1.67
CA TYR A 139 -4.03 11.87 -1.50
C TYR A 139 -3.55 11.91 -0.05
N GLY A 140 -4.31 11.28 0.86
CA GLY A 140 -3.97 11.23 2.27
C GLY A 140 -4.08 12.59 2.98
N TYR A 141 -3.44 12.67 4.12
CA TYR A 141 -3.47 13.79 5.04
C TYR A 141 -2.07 14.07 5.59
N THR A 142 -1.78 15.32 5.92
CA THR A 142 -0.64 15.63 6.77
C THR A 142 -0.92 15.22 8.22
N ARG A 143 0.12 15.15 9.05
CA ARG A 143 -0.03 14.85 10.47
C ARG A 143 -0.90 15.89 11.18
N GLU A 144 -0.79 17.15 10.82
CA GLU A 144 -1.56 18.26 11.34
C GLU A 144 -3.05 18.14 10.99
N GLU A 145 -3.34 17.82 9.74
CA GLU A 145 -4.72 17.57 9.27
C GLU A 145 -5.35 16.36 9.95
N LEU A 146 -4.58 15.28 10.13
CA LEU A 146 -5.03 14.10 10.87
C LEU A 146 -5.33 14.44 12.33
N ALA A 147 -4.43 15.15 12.99
CA ALA A 147 -4.62 15.57 14.37
C ALA A 147 -5.90 16.40 14.53
N LYS A 148 -6.10 17.37 13.64
CA LYS A 148 -7.33 18.20 13.61
C LYS A 148 -8.57 17.34 13.42
N THR A 149 -8.54 16.38 12.49
CA THR A 149 -9.70 15.51 12.20
C THR A 149 -9.99 14.55 13.36
N LEU A 150 -8.96 14.09 14.05
CA LEU A 150 -9.06 13.22 15.23
C LEU A 150 -9.46 13.99 16.51
N GLY A 151 -9.39 15.33 16.51
CA GLY A 151 -9.57 16.12 17.72
C GLY A 151 -8.43 15.96 18.74
N THR A 152 -7.20 15.70 18.27
CA THR A 152 -6.00 15.47 19.10
C THR A 152 -4.90 16.48 18.77
N MET A 153 -3.84 16.49 19.59
CA MET A 153 -2.66 17.29 19.28
C MET A 153 -1.73 16.54 18.30
N PRO A 154 -1.05 17.24 17.36
CA PRO A 154 -0.08 16.64 16.44
C PRO A 154 1.26 16.34 17.16
N GLY A 155 1.20 15.66 18.30
CA GLY A 155 2.35 15.37 19.17
C GLY A 155 2.98 14.00 18.92
N GLY A 156 3.99 13.66 19.74
CA GLY A 156 4.75 12.40 19.64
C GLY A 156 3.89 11.14 19.74
N SER A 157 2.73 11.19 20.41
CA SER A 157 1.81 10.04 20.47
C SER A 157 1.24 9.71 19.09
N LEU A 158 0.77 10.71 18.33
CA LEU A 158 0.27 10.50 16.97
C LEU A 158 1.40 10.05 16.04
N SER A 159 2.61 10.64 16.15
CA SER A 159 3.76 10.22 15.35
C SER A 159 4.07 8.74 15.56
N LYS A 160 4.11 8.24 16.80
CA LYS A 160 4.35 6.81 17.09
C LYS A 160 3.29 5.89 16.48
N LEU A 161 2.01 6.33 16.44
CA LEU A 161 0.95 5.54 15.78
C LEU A 161 1.14 5.50 14.27
N LEU A 162 1.49 6.64 13.66
CA LEU A 162 1.77 6.71 12.22
C LEU A 162 3.00 5.88 11.86
N ASP A 163 4.08 5.98 12.61
CA ASP A 163 5.30 5.17 12.42
C ASP A 163 4.99 3.66 12.56
N GLY A 164 4.14 3.30 13.52
CA GLY A 164 3.67 1.92 13.70
C GLY A 164 2.83 1.41 12.52
N LEU A 165 1.89 2.22 12.03
CA LEU A 165 1.07 1.88 10.87
C LEU A 165 1.90 1.81 9.58
N GLU A 166 2.88 2.68 9.40
CA GLU A 166 3.78 2.69 8.24
C GLU A 166 4.71 1.47 8.27
N SER A 167 5.39 1.22 9.38
CA SER A 167 6.28 0.06 9.54
C SER A 167 5.57 -1.29 9.40
N SER A 168 4.25 -1.31 9.64
CA SER A 168 3.41 -2.50 9.45
C SER A 168 2.75 -2.55 8.06
N GLY A 169 3.03 -1.60 7.16
CA GLY A 169 2.58 -1.60 5.77
C GLY A 169 1.12 -1.18 5.55
N PHE A 170 0.44 -0.61 6.56
CA PHE A 170 -0.94 -0.13 6.39
C PHE A 170 -1.02 1.19 5.64
N ILE A 171 -0.07 2.07 5.89
CA ILE A 171 -0.02 3.40 5.31
C ILE A 171 1.34 3.66 4.65
N LEU A 172 1.35 4.62 3.76
CA LEU A 172 2.57 5.12 3.13
C LEU A 172 2.75 6.58 3.52
N ALA A 173 3.93 6.91 4.07
CA ALA A 173 4.39 8.28 4.18
C ALA A 173 5.10 8.69 2.89
N TYR A 174 4.69 9.79 2.30
CA TYR A 174 5.29 10.30 1.08
C TYR A 174 5.36 11.84 1.07
N LYS A 175 6.16 12.37 0.17
CA LYS A 175 6.29 13.82 -0.03
C LYS A 175 5.65 14.25 -1.34
N ASN A 176 4.99 15.40 -1.32
CA ASN A 176 4.65 16.09 -2.54
C ASN A 176 5.92 16.81 -3.05
N LEU A 177 6.21 16.70 -4.33
CA LEU A 177 7.40 17.32 -4.93
C LEU A 177 7.44 18.83 -4.67
N ARG A 178 6.30 19.52 -4.67
CA ARG A 178 6.17 20.96 -4.44
C ARG A 178 6.36 21.40 -2.99
N ASP A 179 6.01 20.54 -2.03
CA ASP A 179 6.16 20.86 -0.60
C ASP A 179 6.91 19.74 0.12
N LYS A 180 8.21 19.70 -0.09
CA LYS A 180 9.10 18.68 0.49
C LYS A 180 9.18 18.72 2.02
N ARG A 181 8.67 19.78 2.65
CA ARG A 181 8.63 19.90 4.13
C ARG A 181 7.46 19.16 4.73
N LYS A 182 6.38 18.99 3.98
CA LYS A 182 5.20 18.26 4.44
C LYS A 182 5.27 16.78 4.07
N VAL A 183 5.00 15.94 5.04
CA VAL A 183 4.81 14.50 4.84
C VAL A 183 3.32 14.23 4.83
N TYR A 184 2.87 13.54 3.81
CA TYR A 184 1.51 13.06 3.64
C TYR A 184 1.45 11.58 3.96
N TYR A 185 0.38 11.17 4.60
CA TYR A 185 0.09 9.77 4.92
C TYR A 185 -1.14 9.33 4.15
N LYS A 186 -1.06 8.24 3.40
CA LYS A 186 -2.19 7.65 2.69
C LYS A 186 -2.34 6.18 3.03
N LEU A 187 -3.58 5.69 2.96
CA LEU A 187 -3.86 4.25 3.05
C LEU A 187 -3.29 3.55 1.82
N ILE A 188 -2.46 2.51 2.03
CA ILE A 188 -1.85 1.72 0.96
C ILE A 188 -2.21 0.23 1.06
N ASP A 189 -2.56 -0.25 2.25
CA ASP A 189 -2.92 -1.65 2.45
C ASP A 189 -4.13 -2.06 1.62
N SER A 190 -3.93 -3.06 0.77
CA SER A 190 -4.94 -3.54 -0.19
C SER A 190 -6.17 -4.12 0.50
N PHE A 191 -5.96 -4.93 1.56
CA PHE A 191 -7.06 -5.54 2.29
C PHE A 191 -7.93 -4.48 2.97
N CYS A 192 -7.32 -3.51 3.66
CA CYS A 192 -8.06 -2.42 4.30
C CYS A 192 -8.82 -1.57 3.28
N LEU A 193 -8.19 -1.26 2.15
CA LEU A 193 -8.84 -0.51 1.06
C LEU A 193 -10.07 -1.27 0.53
N PHE A 194 -9.92 -2.58 0.28
CA PHE A 194 -11.01 -3.43 -0.20
C PHE A 194 -12.13 -3.52 0.85
N TRP A 195 -11.79 -3.83 2.10
CA TRP A 195 -12.76 -4.03 3.17
C TRP A 195 -13.58 -2.77 3.44
N LEU A 196 -12.94 -1.61 3.55
CA LEU A 196 -13.61 -0.32 3.73
C LEU A 196 -14.47 0.08 2.52
N SER A 197 -14.08 -0.34 1.32
CA SER A 197 -14.85 -0.04 0.09
C SER A 197 -16.11 -0.88 -0.05
N PHE A 198 -16.09 -2.16 0.38
CA PHE A 198 -17.15 -3.10 0.02
C PHE A 198 -17.80 -3.82 1.19
N ILE A 199 -17.18 -3.84 2.37
CA ILE A 199 -17.68 -4.58 3.53
C ILE A 199 -18.18 -3.62 4.62
N ASP A 200 -17.43 -2.55 4.90
CA ASP A 200 -17.71 -1.63 6.01
C ASP A 200 -19.08 -0.94 5.86
N GLY A 201 -19.95 -1.16 6.84
CA GLY A 201 -21.28 -0.54 6.86
C GLY A 201 -22.23 -0.97 5.74
N LYS A 202 -21.82 -1.86 4.84
CA LYS A 202 -22.65 -2.33 3.74
C LYS A 202 -23.36 -3.62 4.12
N LYS A 203 -24.69 -3.57 4.11
CA LYS A 203 -25.54 -4.74 4.28
C LYS A 203 -25.92 -5.30 2.91
N THR A 204 -25.02 -6.05 2.29
CA THR A 204 -25.40 -6.84 1.12
C THR A 204 -25.81 -8.25 1.56
N ASN A 205 -26.93 -8.73 1.05
CA ASN A 205 -27.37 -10.12 1.18
C ASN A 205 -26.95 -10.95 -0.05
N ASP A 206 -26.30 -10.33 -1.02
CA ASP A 206 -25.84 -11.00 -2.24
C ASP A 206 -24.51 -11.70 -1.97
N ARG A 207 -24.55 -13.04 -1.90
CA ARG A 207 -23.36 -13.88 -1.74
C ARG A 207 -22.45 -13.90 -2.97
N HIS A 208 -22.96 -13.45 -4.12
CA HIS A 208 -22.24 -13.33 -5.39
C HIS A 208 -21.97 -11.88 -5.75
N TYR A 209 -21.90 -11.01 -4.74
CA TYR A 209 -21.76 -9.56 -4.91
C TYR A 209 -20.59 -9.20 -5.82
N TRP A 210 -19.43 -9.82 -5.63
CA TRP A 210 -18.24 -9.53 -6.42
C TRP A 210 -18.41 -9.96 -7.88
N GLN A 211 -18.92 -11.18 -8.10
CA GLN A 211 -19.21 -11.68 -9.45
C GLN A 211 -20.23 -10.79 -10.17
N ASN A 212 -21.28 -10.34 -9.48
CA ASN A 212 -22.35 -9.54 -10.04
C ASN A 212 -21.96 -8.06 -10.26
N SER A 213 -20.96 -7.56 -9.54
CA SER A 213 -20.54 -6.16 -9.56
C SER A 213 -19.44 -5.83 -10.58
N GLN A 214 -18.99 -6.79 -11.39
CA GLN A 214 -17.80 -6.67 -12.24
C GLN A 214 -17.80 -5.47 -13.19
N ASN A 215 -18.97 -4.96 -13.57
CA ASN A 215 -19.16 -3.81 -14.47
C ASN A 215 -19.74 -2.57 -13.75
N SER A 216 -19.68 -2.52 -12.42
CA SER A 216 -20.18 -1.38 -11.66
C SER A 216 -19.16 -0.23 -11.65
N PRO A 217 -19.62 1.05 -11.76
CA PRO A 217 -18.74 2.21 -11.67
C PRO A 217 -17.95 2.28 -10.34
N ALA A 218 -18.56 1.79 -9.25
CA ALA A 218 -17.90 1.74 -7.93
C ALA A 218 -16.68 0.81 -7.96
N LEU A 219 -16.80 -0.34 -8.62
CA LEU A 219 -15.69 -1.28 -8.74
C LEU A 219 -14.60 -0.75 -9.68
N ASP A 220 -14.97 -0.07 -10.76
CA ASP A 220 -14.00 0.54 -11.68
C ASP A 220 -13.21 1.67 -10.99
N SER A 221 -13.88 2.51 -10.19
CA SER A 221 -13.22 3.54 -9.37
C SER A 221 -12.26 2.94 -8.33
N TRP A 222 -12.70 1.87 -7.65
CA TRP A 222 -11.86 1.17 -6.68
C TRP A 222 -10.64 0.52 -7.35
N ARG A 223 -10.82 -0.13 -8.50
CA ARG A 223 -9.71 -0.74 -9.27
C ARG A 223 -8.64 0.28 -9.63
N GLY A 224 -9.05 1.46 -10.09
CA GLY A 224 -8.12 2.54 -10.37
C GLY A 224 -7.27 2.91 -9.16
N LEU A 225 -7.91 3.15 -8.01
CA LEU A 225 -7.22 3.49 -6.77
C LEU A 225 -6.35 2.34 -6.23
N ALA A 226 -6.84 1.12 -6.26
CA ALA A 226 -6.11 -0.07 -5.82
C ALA A 226 -4.87 -0.31 -6.69
N PHE A 227 -4.99 -0.12 -8.00
CA PHE A 227 -3.87 -0.24 -8.94
C PHE A 227 -2.80 0.85 -8.71
N GLU A 228 -3.21 2.09 -8.50
CA GLU A 228 -2.28 3.16 -8.14
C GLU A 228 -1.51 2.83 -6.85
N ASN A 229 -2.19 2.36 -5.82
CA ASN A 229 -1.55 1.94 -4.57
C ASN A 229 -0.58 0.76 -4.79
N LEU A 230 -0.98 -0.19 -5.61
CA LEU A 230 -0.13 -1.32 -5.98
C LEU A 230 1.14 -0.86 -6.71
N CYS A 231 1.04 0.07 -7.65
CA CYS A 231 2.19 0.65 -8.34
C CYS A 231 3.16 1.35 -7.35
N PHE A 232 2.63 2.06 -6.35
CA PHE A 232 3.46 2.65 -5.31
C PHE A 232 4.21 1.59 -4.49
N SER A 233 3.53 0.54 -4.07
CA SER A 233 4.14 -0.58 -3.32
C SER A 233 5.19 -1.33 -4.13
N HIS A 234 5.05 -1.33 -5.46
CA HIS A 234 5.94 -2.00 -6.40
C HIS A 234 6.82 -1.02 -7.20
N SER A 235 7.08 0.17 -6.66
CA SER A 235 7.90 1.19 -7.34
C SER A 235 9.30 0.68 -7.71
N ASP A 236 9.88 -0.21 -6.91
CA ASP A 236 11.17 -0.82 -7.22
C ASP A 236 11.10 -1.76 -8.42
N CYS A 237 10.03 -2.55 -8.56
CA CYS A 237 9.79 -3.38 -9.74
C CYS A 237 9.62 -2.52 -11.00
N ILE A 238 8.89 -1.40 -10.89
CA ILE A 238 8.72 -0.44 -11.99
C ILE A 238 10.07 0.16 -12.39
N ARG A 239 10.90 0.56 -11.43
CA ARG A 239 12.25 1.08 -11.70
C ARG A 239 13.14 0.04 -12.38
N GLN A 240 13.05 -1.22 -11.98
CA GLN A 240 13.77 -2.31 -12.64
C GLN A 240 13.29 -2.50 -14.08
N ALA A 241 11.98 -2.53 -14.31
CA ALA A 241 11.40 -2.66 -15.67
C ALA A 241 11.78 -1.49 -16.60
N LEU A 242 11.94 -0.27 -16.04
CA LEU A 242 12.42 0.90 -16.76
C LEU A 242 13.94 0.89 -16.99
N GLY A 243 14.68 -0.11 -16.51
CA GLY A 243 16.13 -0.18 -16.60
C GLY A 243 16.87 0.82 -15.70
N ILE A 244 16.22 1.38 -14.70
CA ILE A 244 16.76 2.40 -13.80
C ILE A 244 16.91 1.92 -12.34
N GLY A 245 16.89 0.62 -12.11
CA GLY A 245 17.02 0.04 -10.76
C GLY A 245 18.31 0.44 -10.04
N GLY A 246 19.39 0.68 -10.77
CA GLY A 246 20.68 1.17 -10.23
C GLY A 246 20.78 2.69 -10.09
N VAL A 247 19.80 3.47 -10.55
CA VAL A 247 19.81 4.92 -10.47
C VAL A 247 19.15 5.39 -9.18
N ASN A 248 19.85 6.22 -8.39
CA ASN A 248 19.24 6.84 -7.22
C ASN A 248 18.02 7.68 -7.64
N THR A 249 16.86 7.33 -7.10
CA THR A 249 15.56 7.85 -7.54
C THR A 249 14.70 8.18 -6.32
N GLU A 250 14.24 9.41 -6.23
CA GLU A 250 13.23 9.83 -5.26
C GLU A 250 11.84 9.59 -5.86
N VAL A 251 10.99 8.84 -5.13
CA VAL A 251 9.59 8.61 -5.49
C VAL A 251 8.72 9.61 -4.75
N SER A 252 7.91 10.35 -5.48
CA SER A 252 7.02 11.37 -4.93
C SER A 252 5.70 11.42 -5.71
N THR A 253 4.79 12.26 -5.29
CA THR A 253 3.60 12.67 -6.07
C THR A 253 3.74 14.13 -6.45
N TRP A 254 2.90 14.58 -7.36
CA TRP A 254 2.81 16.00 -7.68
C TRP A 254 1.35 16.42 -7.73
N LEU A 255 1.00 17.40 -6.91
CA LEU A 255 -0.31 18.01 -6.86
C LEU A 255 -0.16 19.52 -6.96
N TYR A 256 -0.89 20.12 -7.87
CA TYR A 256 -0.95 21.53 -8.10
C TYR A 256 -2.41 21.99 -8.15
N ASP A 257 -2.78 22.91 -7.27
CA ASP A 257 -4.18 23.36 -7.13
C ASP A 257 -4.60 24.32 -8.24
N GLY A 258 -3.64 24.80 -9.05
CA GLY A 258 -3.86 25.81 -10.07
C GLY A 258 -3.59 27.23 -9.58
N ASP A 259 -3.51 28.15 -10.52
CA ASP A 259 -3.43 29.60 -10.32
C ASP A 259 -4.18 30.32 -11.47
N ASP A 260 -3.97 31.62 -11.61
CA ASP A 260 -4.63 32.43 -12.65
C ASP A 260 -4.18 32.04 -14.06
N GLU A 261 -3.00 31.44 -14.22
CA GLU A 261 -2.38 31.08 -15.50
C GLU A 261 -2.60 29.61 -15.85
N HIS A 262 -2.63 28.72 -14.84
CA HIS A 262 -2.66 27.27 -15.04
C HIS A 262 -3.79 26.61 -14.26
N LYS A 263 -4.47 25.67 -14.90
CA LYS A 263 -5.45 24.80 -14.24
C LYS A 263 -4.76 23.84 -13.27
N GLY A 264 -5.46 23.49 -12.19
CA GLY A 264 -5.03 22.44 -11.27
C GLY A 264 -4.70 21.15 -12.01
N ALA A 265 -3.62 20.49 -11.61
CA ALA A 265 -3.11 19.29 -12.24
C ALA A 265 -2.49 18.34 -11.21
N GLN A 266 -2.48 17.06 -11.56
CA GLN A 266 -1.94 16.01 -10.70
C GLN A 266 -1.18 14.99 -11.51
N ILE A 267 -0.10 14.47 -10.89
CA ILE A 267 0.66 13.31 -11.38
C ILE A 267 0.73 12.29 -10.24
N ASP A 268 0.26 11.08 -10.52
CA ASP A 268 0.12 10.04 -9.51
C ASP A 268 1.48 9.64 -8.92
N MET A 269 2.50 9.43 -9.76
CA MET A 269 3.86 9.14 -9.31
C MET A 269 4.87 9.93 -10.13
N VAL A 270 5.84 10.52 -9.44
CA VAL A 270 6.98 11.22 -10.04
C VAL A 270 8.26 10.53 -9.58
N LEU A 271 9.07 10.08 -10.53
CA LEU A 271 10.38 9.52 -10.27
C LEU A 271 11.44 10.56 -10.61
N THR A 272 12.00 11.20 -9.58
CA THR A 272 13.08 12.18 -9.73
C THR A 272 14.42 11.47 -9.65
N ARG A 273 15.11 11.39 -10.78
CA ARG A 273 16.34 10.60 -10.93
C ARG A 273 17.60 11.45 -10.76
N ALA A 274 18.67 10.81 -10.28
CA ALA A 274 19.98 11.45 -10.13
C ALA A 274 20.68 11.74 -11.48
N ASP A 275 20.31 11.00 -12.55
CA ASP A 275 20.84 11.16 -13.90
C ASP A 275 20.15 12.27 -14.73
N ASN A 276 19.61 13.25 -14.04
CA ASN A 276 19.00 14.45 -14.64
C ASN A 276 17.71 14.22 -15.44
N ILE A 277 16.97 13.15 -15.11
CA ILE A 277 15.68 12.82 -15.73
C ILE A 277 14.58 12.84 -14.66
N ILE A 278 13.35 13.16 -15.08
CA ILE A 278 12.13 13.00 -14.30
C ILE A 278 11.17 12.13 -15.10
N ASN A 279 10.70 11.02 -14.54
CA ASN A 279 9.59 10.28 -15.11
C ASN A 279 8.28 10.74 -14.46
N LEU A 280 7.35 11.23 -15.29
CA LEU A 280 5.98 11.51 -14.90
C LEU A 280 5.16 10.25 -15.21
N CYS A 281 4.76 9.53 -14.17
CA CYS A 281 4.09 8.25 -14.30
C CYS A 281 2.57 8.44 -14.21
N GLU A 282 1.89 7.95 -15.22
CA GLU A 282 0.45 7.83 -15.28
C GLU A 282 0.07 6.36 -15.12
N MET A 283 -0.82 6.07 -14.19
CA MET A 283 -1.24 4.70 -13.89
C MET A 283 -2.67 4.48 -14.33
N LYS A 284 -2.91 3.45 -15.15
CA LYS A 284 -4.25 3.12 -15.66
C LYS A 284 -4.55 1.65 -15.52
N PHE A 285 -5.51 1.35 -14.66
CA PHE A 285 -6.14 0.03 -14.68
C PHE A 285 -7.08 -0.07 -15.88
N SER A 286 -6.90 -1.08 -16.70
CA SER A 286 -7.77 -1.38 -17.84
C SER A 286 -8.11 -2.87 -17.85
N LYS A 287 -9.36 -3.21 -18.19
CA LYS A 287 -9.79 -4.61 -18.39
C LYS A 287 -9.33 -5.15 -19.75
N ASN A 288 -9.05 -4.27 -20.69
CA ASN A 288 -8.60 -4.56 -22.03
C ASN A 288 -7.32 -3.79 -22.32
N GLU A 289 -6.66 -4.08 -23.42
CA GLU A 289 -5.50 -3.32 -23.88
C GLU A 289 -5.79 -1.81 -23.86
N PHE A 290 -4.96 -1.06 -23.14
CA PHE A 290 -5.11 0.38 -23.02
C PHE A 290 -4.48 1.09 -24.22
N SER A 291 -5.28 1.85 -24.96
CA SER A 291 -4.80 2.64 -26.08
C SER A 291 -4.88 4.15 -25.78
N VAL A 292 -3.81 4.85 -26.11
CA VAL A 292 -3.74 6.31 -25.98
C VAL A 292 -4.41 6.96 -27.18
N ASN A 293 -5.61 7.53 -26.99
CA ASN A 293 -6.27 8.31 -28.02
C ASN A 293 -5.76 9.77 -28.06
N LYS A 294 -6.12 10.52 -29.10
CA LYS A 294 -5.65 11.91 -29.30
C LYS A 294 -6.00 12.84 -28.13
N GLU A 295 -7.16 12.68 -27.53
CA GLU A 295 -7.60 13.52 -26.41
C GLU A 295 -6.77 13.20 -25.14
N TYR A 296 -6.48 11.93 -24.91
CA TYR A 296 -5.66 11.50 -23.80
C TYR A 296 -4.21 11.95 -23.95
N ASP A 297 -3.62 11.83 -25.14
CA ASP A 297 -2.30 12.35 -25.47
C ASP A 297 -2.24 13.88 -25.23
N LYS A 298 -3.25 14.63 -25.69
CA LYS A 298 -3.33 16.06 -25.43
C LYS A 298 -3.31 16.39 -23.93
N ARG A 299 -4.07 15.67 -23.12
CA ARG A 299 -4.08 15.85 -21.64
C ARG A 299 -2.74 15.55 -21.00
N ILE A 300 -2.03 14.52 -21.46
CA ILE A 300 -0.69 14.21 -20.97
C ILE A 300 0.24 15.37 -21.29
N ARG A 301 0.23 15.88 -22.52
CA ARG A 301 1.10 17.00 -22.96
C ARG A 301 0.82 18.28 -22.17
N GLU A 302 -0.44 18.68 -22.05
CA GLU A 302 -0.83 19.86 -21.28
C GLU A 302 -0.35 19.75 -19.82
N ARG A 303 -0.53 18.61 -19.18
CA ARG A 303 -0.06 18.37 -17.83
C ARG A 303 1.48 18.40 -17.71
N THR A 304 2.18 17.87 -18.71
CA THR A 304 3.64 17.90 -18.78
C THR A 304 4.16 19.34 -18.91
N GLU A 305 3.52 20.17 -19.71
CA GLU A 305 3.88 21.58 -19.84
C GLU A 305 3.60 22.34 -18.54
N THR A 306 2.40 22.16 -17.95
CA THR A 306 2.10 22.74 -16.63
C THR A 306 3.14 22.33 -15.58
N PHE A 307 3.52 21.06 -15.54
CA PHE A 307 4.59 20.59 -14.64
C PHE A 307 5.91 21.31 -14.89
N ARG A 308 6.32 21.44 -16.16
CA ARG A 308 7.59 22.10 -16.54
C ARG A 308 7.61 23.56 -16.13
N GLU A 309 6.54 24.29 -16.39
CA GLU A 309 6.41 25.72 -16.11
C GLU A 309 6.35 26.00 -14.60
N VAL A 310 5.54 25.23 -13.88
CA VAL A 310 5.34 25.38 -12.43
C VAL A 310 6.58 24.98 -11.65
N GLU A 311 7.24 23.86 -11.99
CA GLU A 311 8.45 23.40 -11.30
C GLU A 311 9.73 24.05 -11.79
N LYS A 312 9.69 24.79 -12.92
CA LYS A 312 10.85 25.44 -13.55
C LYS A 312 12.05 24.52 -13.66
N THR A 313 11.79 23.25 -13.94
CA THR A 313 12.82 22.22 -13.98
C THR A 313 13.61 22.26 -15.27
N ARG A 314 14.95 22.05 -15.16
CA ARG A 314 15.85 21.87 -16.30
C ARG A 314 16.09 20.41 -16.64
N LYS A 315 15.53 19.48 -15.85
CA LYS A 315 15.66 18.06 -16.09
C LYS A 315 14.86 17.64 -17.33
N VAL A 316 15.31 16.60 -17.99
CA VAL A 316 14.56 15.98 -19.08
C VAL A 316 13.33 15.28 -18.50
N ILE A 317 12.17 15.46 -19.12
CA ILE A 317 10.92 14.86 -18.68
C ILE A 317 10.56 13.70 -19.61
N HIS A 318 10.34 12.55 -19.04
CA HIS A 318 9.80 11.36 -19.72
C HIS A 318 8.41 11.07 -19.18
N ASN A 319 7.41 11.00 -20.05
CA ASN A 319 6.10 10.47 -19.69
C ASN A 319 6.16 8.93 -19.68
N THR A 320 5.70 8.34 -18.61
CA THR A 320 5.71 6.90 -18.40
C THR A 320 4.29 6.43 -18.14
N LEU A 321 3.78 5.57 -19.00
CA LEU A 321 2.46 4.97 -18.84
C LEU A 321 2.61 3.57 -18.25
N ILE A 322 1.89 3.31 -17.15
CA ILE A 322 1.85 2.03 -16.46
C ILE A 322 0.42 1.51 -16.56
N THR A 323 0.24 0.40 -17.24
CA THR A 323 -1.09 -0.20 -17.49
C THR A 323 -1.09 -1.67 -17.11
N THR A 324 -2.30 -2.21 -16.99
CA THR A 324 -2.56 -3.64 -16.83
C THR A 324 -2.61 -4.34 -18.16
#